data_f6e60ca2883d65dc73612c715ea262ce
#
_entry.id   f6e60ca2883d65dc73612c715ea262ce
#
_cell.length_a   1.000
_cell.length_b   1.000
_cell.length_c   1.000
_cell.angle_alpha   90.00
_cell.angle_beta   90.00
_cell.angle_gamma   90.00
#
_symmetry.space_group_name_H-M   'P 1'
#
loop_
_entity.id
_entity.type
_entity.pdbx_description
1 polymer ?
#
loop_
_entity_poly.entity_id
_entity_poly.type
_entity_poly.pdbx_seq_one_letter_code
_entity_poly.pdbx_strand_id
1 'polypeptide(L)'
;MKAIVLAGGGGQRLWPLSKENFPKQFLNFGMGASLLQKTVMRLKEAPFIDEVIVATNALHHSLVTEQLSKIGIDCPILIEPMRKNTAAAIALAVKTLQNEMGCSPSESILVVPSDHLIEPEEIFLHALEQLQPRAKIITFGIRPTKPETGYGYIEMGKKCDPLTFEVKRFVEKPNLKLAEKYLRNPHFFWNSGMFLFTPQSFWEQLQLHAPSFGALFQLDLKEVMSRFGELPELSIDYCIMEKSKDLLVCPLAITWSDVGCWDSVYDVLQKDEDRNVKIGDVLAIDTTNSLIIGGKRIVSTIGLDDLLIVETDEAILISKKGESQRVKALLQELRDRAKSVR
;
A
#
# COMPACT_ATOMS: atom_id res chain seq x y z
N MET A 1 -1.21 -18.86 -9.93
CA MET A 1 -1.71 -17.52 -9.51
C MET A 1 -0.78 -16.45 -10.04
N LYS A 2 -1.32 -15.31 -10.50
CA LYS A 2 -0.51 -14.13 -10.89
C LYS A 2 -0.63 -13.02 -9.85
N ALA A 3 0.38 -12.17 -9.75
CA ALA A 3 0.37 -11.07 -8.78
C ALA A 3 0.64 -9.72 -9.46
N ILE A 4 -0.11 -8.69 -9.05
CA ILE A 4 0.04 -7.29 -9.47
C ILE A 4 0.53 -6.50 -8.26
N VAL A 5 1.70 -5.88 -8.37
CA VAL A 5 2.27 -4.98 -7.38
C VAL A 5 2.04 -3.53 -7.81
N LEU A 6 1.26 -2.78 -7.05
CA LEU A 6 0.94 -1.38 -7.35
C LEU A 6 2.05 -0.46 -6.81
N ALA A 7 2.84 0.15 -7.68
CA ALA A 7 3.97 1.02 -7.35
C ALA A 7 3.85 2.45 -7.92
N GLY A 8 2.63 2.92 -8.20
CA GLY A 8 2.35 4.25 -8.77
C GLY A 8 2.20 5.38 -7.74
N GLY A 9 2.20 5.07 -6.44
CA GLY A 9 1.96 6.03 -5.36
C GLY A 9 3.04 7.11 -5.22
N GLY A 10 2.65 8.35 -4.84
CA GLY A 10 3.56 9.50 -4.67
C GLY A 10 3.96 9.84 -3.24
N GLY A 11 3.65 9.00 -2.26
CA GLY A 11 3.88 9.06 -0.79
C GLY A 11 4.83 10.12 -0.23
N GLN A 12 4.38 11.39 -0.09
CA GLN A 12 5.24 12.51 0.37
C GLN A 12 5.22 12.73 1.90
N ARG A 13 4.35 12.04 2.64
CA ARG A 13 4.19 12.24 4.10
C ARG A 13 5.39 11.77 4.94
N LEU A 14 6.32 11.06 4.33
CA LEU A 14 7.59 10.67 4.94
C LEU A 14 8.74 11.60 4.52
N TRP A 15 8.42 12.86 4.20
CA TRP A 15 9.42 13.90 4.05
C TRP A 15 10.24 14.03 5.37
N PRO A 16 11.57 14.22 5.33
CA PRO A 16 12.40 14.55 4.18
C PRO A 16 12.94 13.35 3.38
N LEU A 17 12.73 12.11 3.81
CA LEU A 17 13.20 10.93 3.07
C LEU A 17 12.41 10.68 1.78
N SER A 18 11.06 10.80 1.83
CA SER A 18 10.24 10.66 0.62
C SER A 18 10.13 11.97 -0.13
N LYS A 19 10.29 11.89 -1.46
CA LYS A 19 10.17 13.00 -2.42
C LYS A 19 9.32 12.56 -3.59
N GLU A 20 8.90 13.49 -4.45
CA GLU A 20 8.10 13.18 -5.64
C GLU A 20 8.83 12.22 -6.59
N ASN A 21 10.14 12.43 -6.77
CA ASN A 21 11.02 11.58 -7.57
C ASN A 21 11.62 10.39 -6.80
N PHE A 22 11.40 10.28 -5.50
CA PHE A 22 11.82 9.14 -4.66
C PHE A 22 10.77 8.85 -3.59
N PRO A 23 9.60 8.30 -3.97
CA PRO A 23 8.50 8.07 -3.06
C PRO A 23 8.72 6.89 -2.10
N LYS A 24 7.82 6.76 -1.17
CA LYS A 24 7.83 5.87 0.00
C LYS A 24 8.22 4.42 -0.31
N GLN A 25 7.72 3.84 -1.39
CA GLN A 25 7.98 2.44 -1.76
C GLN A 25 9.46 2.12 -2.00
N PHE A 26 10.30 3.12 -2.24
CA PHE A 26 11.74 2.94 -2.44
C PHE A 26 12.56 3.14 -1.16
N LEU A 27 11.93 3.51 -0.04
CA LEU A 27 12.60 3.64 1.27
C LEU A 27 12.80 2.27 1.92
N ASN A 28 13.90 2.11 2.65
CA ASN A 28 14.23 0.85 3.32
C ASN A 28 14.17 0.88 4.86
N PHE A 29 14.15 2.04 5.49
CA PHE A 29 14.05 2.21 6.96
C PHE A 29 15.02 1.32 7.77
N GLY A 30 16.24 1.09 7.27
CA GLY A 30 17.21 0.22 7.93
C GLY A 30 16.92 -1.29 7.84
N MET A 31 15.93 -1.70 7.05
CA MET A 31 15.53 -3.12 6.90
C MET A 31 16.35 -3.90 5.85
N GLY A 32 17.39 -3.30 5.27
CA GLY A 32 18.24 -3.93 4.26
C GLY A 32 17.67 -3.90 2.84
N ALA A 33 16.35 -3.87 2.69
CA ALA A 33 15.64 -3.79 1.41
C ALA A 33 14.54 -2.71 1.45
N SER A 34 14.20 -2.13 0.30
CA SER A 34 13.07 -1.18 0.20
C SER A 34 11.73 -1.89 0.36
N LEU A 35 10.66 -1.13 0.61
CA LEU A 35 9.31 -1.69 0.71
C LEU A 35 8.90 -2.41 -0.57
N LEU A 36 9.20 -1.83 -1.74
CA LEU A 36 8.98 -2.47 -3.04
C LEU A 36 9.76 -3.79 -3.15
N GLN A 37 11.05 -3.79 -2.81
CA GLN A 37 11.87 -4.99 -2.86
C GLN A 37 11.33 -6.09 -1.96
N LYS A 38 11.00 -5.77 -0.69
CA LYS A 38 10.38 -6.74 0.25
C LYS A 38 9.09 -7.32 -0.31
N THR A 39 8.22 -6.47 -0.90
CA THR A 39 6.96 -6.93 -1.48
C THR A 39 7.19 -7.89 -2.65
N VAL A 40 8.09 -7.55 -3.58
CA VAL A 40 8.37 -8.39 -4.75
C VAL A 40 9.08 -9.69 -4.36
N MET A 41 10.07 -9.64 -3.44
CA MET A 41 10.77 -10.81 -2.91
C MET A 41 9.79 -11.81 -2.29
N ARG A 42 8.93 -11.35 -1.37
CA ARG A 42 7.87 -12.16 -0.74
C ARG A 42 7.01 -12.90 -1.75
N LEU A 43 6.61 -12.23 -2.83
CA LEU A 43 5.76 -12.84 -3.85
C LEU A 43 6.53 -13.81 -4.77
N LYS A 44 7.77 -13.50 -5.12
CA LYS A 44 8.61 -14.38 -5.96
C LYS A 44 9.08 -15.63 -5.23
N GLU A 45 9.19 -15.59 -3.91
CA GLU A 45 9.54 -16.75 -3.08
C GLU A 45 8.34 -17.70 -2.86
N ALA A 46 7.11 -17.26 -3.15
CA ALA A 46 5.91 -18.08 -3.01
C ALA A 46 5.73 -19.02 -4.22
N PRO A 47 5.84 -20.36 -4.05
CA PRO A 47 5.88 -21.32 -5.18
C PRO A 47 4.56 -21.42 -5.96
N PHE A 48 3.46 -20.92 -5.41
CA PHE A 48 2.14 -20.89 -6.03
C PHE A 48 1.87 -19.59 -6.82
N ILE A 49 2.83 -18.64 -6.85
CA ILE A 49 2.76 -17.43 -7.66
C ILE A 49 3.66 -17.61 -8.89
N ASP A 50 3.05 -17.78 -10.05
CA ASP A 50 3.75 -18.07 -11.29
C ASP A 50 4.35 -16.81 -11.92
N GLU A 51 3.69 -15.67 -11.77
CA GLU A 51 4.09 -14.39 -12.39
C GLU A 51 3.81 -13.22 -11.47
N VAL A 52 4.76 -12.27 -11.42
CA VAL A 52 4.63 -10.99 -10.71
C VAL A 52 4.83 -9.87 -11.71
N ILE A 53 3.87 -8.95 -11.82
CA ILE A 53 3.98 -7.73 -12.62
C ILE A 53 3.95 -6.51 -11.70
N VAL A 54 4.81 -5.51 -11.97
CA VAL A 54 4.83 -4.24 -11.22
C VAL A 54 4.19 -3.14 -12.05
N ALA A 55 3.05 -2.61 -11.60
CA ALA A 55 2.39 -1.48 -12.23
C ALA A 55 2.92 -0.16 -11.63
N THR A 56 3.44 0.72 -12.48
CA THR A 56 4.01 2.02 -12.08
C THR A 56 3.74 3.08 -13.15
N ASN A 57 4.23 4.30 -12.95
CA ASN A 57 4.14 5.39 -13.91
C ASN A 57 5.50 5.68 -14.56
N ALA A 58 5.51 6.46 -15.63
CA ALA A 58 6.74 6.80 -16.37
C ALA A 58 7.82 7.47 -15.49
N LEU A 59 7.43 8.30 -14.50
CA LEU A 59 8.36 8.98 -13.59
C LEU A 59 9.17 8.00 -12.73
N HIS A 60 8.55 6.90 -12.32
CA HIS A 60 9.17 5.95 -11.39
C HIS A 60 9.70 4.68 -12.08
N HIS A 61 9.51 4.50 -13.38
CA HIS A 61 9.92 3.31 -14.11
C HIS A 61 11.41 2.97 -13.91
N SER A 62 12.32 3.94 -14.12
CA SER A 62 13.74 3.72 -13.93
C SER A 62 14.13 3.34 -12.50
N LEU A 63 13.46 3.92 -11.50
CA LEU A 63 13.67 3.55 -10.10
C LEU A 63 13.19 2.11 -9.81
N VAL A 64 12.01 1.72 -10.30
CA VAL A 64 11.53 0.34 -10.16
C VAL A 64 12.54 -0.63 -10.78
N THR A 65 12.99 -0.36 -12.02
CA THR A 65 13.99 -1.19 -12.70
C THR A 65 15.29 -1.30 -11.90
N GLU A 66 15.81 -0.18 -11.39
CA GLU A 66 17.03 -0.16 -10.57
C GLU A 66 16.87 -0.95 -9.26
N GLN A 67 15.73 -0.77 -8.57
CA GLN A 67 15.46 -1.45 -7.29
C GLN A 67 15.36 -2.97 -7.48
N LEU A 68 14.70 -3.43 -8.52
CA LEU A 68 14.56 -4.86 -8.82
C LEU A 68 15.89 -5.48 -9.27
N SER A 69 16.65 -4.77 -10.10
CA SER A 69 17.99 -5.19 -10.53
C SER A 69 18.95 -5.39 -9.35
N LYS A 70 18.89 -4.51 -8.32
CA LYS A 70 19.72 -4.62 -7.11
C LYS A 70 19.52 -5.91 -6.32
N ILE A 71 18.36 -6.51 -6.43
CA ILE A 71 18.03 -7.80 -5.77
C ILE A 71 18.04 -8.99 -6.74
N GLY A 72 18.49 -8.78 -8.00
CA GLY A 72 18.59 -9.83 -9.01
C GLY A 72 17.23 -10.38 -9.47
N ILE A 73 16.14 -9.63 -9.28
CA ILE A 73 14.81 -10.03 -9.72
C ILE A 73 14.46 -9.33 -11.03
N ASP A 74 14.10 -10.14 -12.03
CA ASP A 74 13.49 -9.67 -13.25
C ASP A 74 11.98 -9.97 -13.23
N CYS A 75 11.17 -8.95 -13.44
CA CYS A 75 9.73 -9.07 -13.61
C CYS A 75 9.19 -7.96 -14.53
N PRO A 76 8.09 -8.24 -15.27
CA PRO A 76 7.47 -7.28 -16.15
C PRO A 76 7.06 -6.00 -15.41
N ILE A 77 7.35 -4.84 -16.01
CA ILE A 77 6.97 -3.53 -15.47
C ILE A 77 5.95 -2.91 -16.43
N LEU A 78 4.73 -2.73 -15.93
CA LEU A 78 3.65 -2.06 -16.64
C LEU A 78 3.68 -0.57 -16.35
N ILE A 79 3.79 0.25 -17.40
CA ILE A 79 3.78 1.71 -17.29
C ILE A 79 2.37 2.22 -17.56
N GLU A 80 1.73 2.81 -16.55
CA GLU A 80 0.47 3.51 -16.71
C GLU A 80 0.66 4.77 -17.58
N PRO A 81 -0.19 5.00 -18.62
CA PRO A 81 -0.09 6.20 -19.46
C PRO A 81 -0.20 7.51 -18.68
N MET A 82 -1.04 7.51 -17.63
CA MET A 82 -1.19 8.61 -16.67
C MET A 82 -1.78 8.11 -15.35
N ARG A 83 -1.69 8.92 -14.31
CA ARG A 83 -2.26 8.60 -12.99
C ARG A 83 -3.78 8.71 -13.01
N LYS A 84 -4.49 7.59 -12.82
CA LYS A 84 -5.95 7.49 -12.74
C LYS A 84 -6.43 6.72 -11.51
N ASN A 85 -5.57 6.63 -10.48
CA ASN A 85 -5.82 5.91 -9.25
C ASN A 85 -5.90 4.38 -9.44
N THR A 86 -6.17 3.63 -8.36
CA THR A 86 -5.96 2.17 -8.33
C THR A 86 -6.91 1.37 -9.21
N ALA A 87 -8.16 1.83 -9.46
CA ALA A 87 -9.09 1.11 -10.33
C ALA A 87 -8.56 0.99 -11.77
N ALA A 88 -8.04 2.09 -12.33
CA ALA A 88 -7.50 2.10 -13.67
C ALA A 88 -6.19 1.28 -13.79
N ALA A 89 -5.31 1.42 -12.80
CA ALA A 89 -4.05 0.67 -12.73
C ALA A 89 -4.30 -0.86 -12.70
N ILE A 90 -5.21 -1.30 -11.83
CA ILE A 90 -5.58 -2.71 -11.71
C ILE A 90 -6.23 -3.21 -13.01
N ALA A 91 -7.19 -2.46 -13.58
CA ALA A 91 -7.85 -2.84 -14.82
C ALA A 91 -6.86 -2.98 -15.99
N LEU A 92 -5.92 -2.05 -16.11
CA LEU A 92 -4.86 -2.12 -17.12
C LEU A 92 -3.98 -3.36 -16.91
N ALA A 93 -3.56 -3.63 -15.67
CA ALA A 93 -2.73 -4.77 -15.35
C ALA A 93 -3.45 -6.11 -15.61
N VAL A 94 -4.72 -6.23 -15.23
CA VAL A 94 -5.55 -7.43 -15.54
C VAL A 94 -5.67 -7.63 -17.04
N LYS A 95 -5.93 -6.57 -17.82
CA LYS A 95 -6.01 -6.63 -19.28
C LYS A 95 -4.69 -7.06 -19.90
N THR A 96 -3.56 -6.53 -19.43
CA THR A 96 -2.22 -6.92 -19.89
C THR A 96 -1.92 -8.38 -19.56
N LEU A 97 -2.21 -8.84 -18.35
CA LEU A 97 -2.03 -10.23 -17.95
C LEU A 97 -2.82 -11.19 -18.85
N GLN A 98 -4.06 -10.85 -19.24
CA GLN A 98 -4.88 -11.66 -20.12
C GLN A 98 -4.37 -11.66 -21.58
N ASN A 99 -4.01 -10.49 -22.12
CA ASN A 99 -3.67 -10.34 -23.51
C ASN A 99 -2.24 -10.79 -23.86
N GLU A 100 -1.28 -10.56 -22.95
CA GLU A 100 0.14 -10.73 -23.22
C GLU A 100 0.78 -11.87 -22.42
N MET A 101 0.18 -12.27 -21.28
CA MET A 101 0.76 -13.26 -20.38
C MET A 101 -0.13 -14.50 -20.17
N GLY A 102 -1.14 -14.68 -21.01
CA GLY A 102 -1.97 -15.89 -21.06
C GLY A 102 -2.80 -16.14 -19.78
N CYS A 103 -3.08 -15.11 -18.97
CA CYS A 103 -3.91 -15.25 -17.77
C CYS A 103 -5.34 -15.63 -18.15
N SER A 104 -5.80 -16.81 -17.69
CA SER A 104 -7.14 -17.28 -18.00
C SER A 104 -8.22 -16.50 -17.21
N PRO A 105 -9.47 -16.48 -17.69
CA PRO A 105 -10.57 -15.81 -16.99
C PRO A 105 -10.85 -16.31 -15.56
N SER A 106 -10.47 -17.57 -15.27
CA SER A 106 -10.68 -18.23 -13.97
C SER A 106 -9.42 -18.30 -13.09
N GLU A 107 -8.28 -17.83 -13.59
CA GLU A 107 -7.03 -17.82 -12.84
C GLU A 107 -7.06 -16.79 -11.71
N SER A 108 -6.46 -17.10 -10.56
CA SER A 108 -6.36 -16.15 -9.46
C SER A 108 -5.37 -15.02 -9.76
N ILE A 109 -5.79 -13.79 -9.52
CA ILE A 109 -4.93 -12.60 -9.51
C ILE A 109 -4.93 -12.01 -8.10
N LEU A 110 -3.74 -11.88 -7.52
CA LEU A 110 -3.47 -11.14 -6.30
C LEU A 110 -3.05 -9.72 -6.65
N VAL A 111 -3.66 -8.73 -6.00
CA VAL A 111 -3.25 -7.31 -6.08
C VAL A 111 -2.74 -6.87 -4.73
N VAL A 112 -1.53 -6.31 -4.68
CA VAL A 112 -0.92 -5.78 -3.46
C VAL A 112 -0.29 -4.40 -3.69
N PRO A 113 -0.36 -3.48 -2.72
CA PRO A 113 0.47 -2.28 -2.73
C PRO A 113 1.95 -2.63 -2.53
N SER A 114 2.84 -1.86 -3.16
CA SER A 114 4.30 -2.04 -3.07
C SER A 114 4.95 -1.51 -1.79
N ASP A 115 4.17 -0.84 -0.95
CA ASP A 115 4.66 0.04 0.10
C ASP A 115 4.10 -0.27 1.49
N HIS A 116 3.53 -1.48 1.66
CA HIS A 116 3.00 -1.96 2.93
C HIS A 116 3.97 -2.92 3.63
N LEU A 117 4.02 -2.83 4.96
CA LEU A 117 4.69 -3.82 5.81
C LEU A 117 3.69 -4.88 6.26
N ILE A 118 4.14 -6.14 6.25
CA ILE A 118 3.38 -7.32 6.64
C ILE A 118 4.31 -8.20 7.47
N GLU A 119 3.94 -8.50 8.72
CA GLU A 119 4.73 -9.37 9.61
C GLU A 119 3.83 -10.18 10.55
N PRO A 120 4.05 -11.50 10.70
CA PRO A 120 4.96 -12.31 9.91
C PRO A 120 4.38 -12.59 8.50
N GLU A 121 5.27 -12.64 7.49
CA GLU A 121 4.89 -12.84 6.08
C GLU A 121 4.29 -14.23 5.83
N GLU A 122 4.72 -15.22 6.58
CA GLU A 122 4.30 -16.62 6.45
C GLU A 122 2.80 -16.81 6.70
N ILE A 123 2.20 -16.04 7.61
CA ILE A 123 0.74 -16.09 7.85
C ILE A 123 -0.02 -15.61 6.62
N PHE A 124 0.45 -14.55 5.99
CA PHE A 124 -0.16 -14.03 4.75
C PHE A 124 -0.02 -15.02 3.60
N LEU A 125 1.18 -15.56 3.38
CA LEU A 125 1.44 -16.54 2.31
C LEU A 125 0.66 -17.83 2.52
N HIS A 126 0.59 -18.34 3.75
CA HIS A 126 -0.20 -19.53 4.07
C HIS A 126 -1.71 -19.33 3.81
N ALA A 127 -2.25 -18.16 4.15
CA ALA A 127 -3.63 -17.84 3.83
C ALA A 127 -3.87 -17.79 2.32
N LEU A 128 -2.95 -17.19 1.54
CA LEU A 128 -3.03 -17.13 0.07
C LEU A 128 -3.02 -18.51 -0.57
N GLU A 129 -2.15 -19.41 -0.11
CA GLU A 129 -2.01 -20.77 -0.64
C GLU A 129 -3.32 -21.57 -0.49
N GLN A 130 -4.05 -21.35 0.61
CA GLN A 130 -5.31 -22.05 0.91
C GLN A 130 -6.53 -21.41 0.23
N LEU A 131 -6.43 -20.16 -0.23
CA LEU A 131 -7.55 -19.47 -0.86
C LEU A 131 -7.73 -19.94 -2.32
N GLN A 132 -8.93 -20.45 -2.62
CA GLN A 132 -9.28 -20.90 -3.98
C GLN A 132 -9.90 -19.76 -4.79
N PRO A 133 -9.69 -19.74 -6.13
CA PRO A 133 -10.36 -18.82 -7.03
C PRO A 133 -11.88 -18.95 -6.89
N ARG A 134 -12.58 -17.82 -6.76
CA ARG A 134 -14.04 -17.76 -6.59
C ARG A 134 -14.62 -16.70 -7.51
N ALA A 135 -15.93 -16.80 -7.73
CA ALA A 135 -16.69 -15.77 -8.44
C ALA A 135 -16.82 -14.45 -7.67
N LYS A 136 -16.14 -14.29 -6.52
CA LYS A 136 -16.19 -13.10 -5.66
C LYS A 136 -14.80 -12.50 -5.46
N ILE A 137 -14.74 -11.21 -5.19
CA ILE A 137 -13.50 -10.55 -4.78
C ILE A 137 -13.28 -10.77 -3.29
N ILE A 138 -12.08 -11.24 -2.92
CA ILE A 138 -11.64 -11.39 -1.54
C ILE A 138 -10.74 -10.21 -1.20
N THR A 139 -11.03 -9.50 -0.09
CA THR A 139 -10.11 -8.55 0.52
C THR A 139 -9.53 -9.11 1.82
N PHE A 140 -8.38 -8.59 2.27
CA PHE A 140 -7.73 -9.04 3.49
C PHE A 140 -7.98 -8.04 4.62
N GLY A 141 -8.58 -8.52 5.70
CA GLY A 141 -8.96 -7.71 6.85
C GLY A 141 -7.93 -7.78 7.97
N ILE A 142 -7.54 -6.64 8.51
CA ILE A 142 -6.58 -6.52 9.61
C ILE A 142 -7.28 -6.06 10.87
N ARG A 143 -6.99 -6.65 12.03
CA ARG A 143 -7.58 -6.25 13.30
C ARG A 143 -7.21 -4.79 13.63
N PRO A 144 -8.18 -3.87 13.80
CA PRO A 144 -7.90 -2.51 14.23
C PRO A 144 -7.27 -2.45 15.62
N THR A 145 -6.22 -1.64 15.76
CA THR A 145 -5.53 -1.38 17.04
C THR A 145 -5.71 0.07 17.51
N LYS A 146 -6.14 0.96 16.62
CA LYS A 146 -6.40 2.39 16.86
C LYS A 146 -7.52 2.89 15.93
N PRO A 147 -8.17 4.03 16.23
CA PRO A 147 -9.25 4.57 15.39
C PRO A 147 -8.68 5.34 14.18
N GLU A 148 -8.06 4.61 13.23
CA GLU A 148 -7.43 5.22 12.06
C GLU A 148 -8.48 5.72 11.07
N THR A 149 -8.41 7.00 10.69
CA THR A 149 -9.33 7.63 9.75
C THR A 149 -8.83 7.61 8.29
N GLY A 150 -7.59 7.21 8.10
CA GLY A 150 -6.94 7.07 6.79
C GLY A 150 -7.23 5.74 6.10
N TYR A 151 -7.86 4.78 6.79
CA TYR A 151 -8.11 3.43 6.28
C TYR A 151 -9.59 3.17 6.00
N GLY A 152 -9.85 2.22 5.10
CA GLY A 152 -11.16 1.60 4.96
C GLY A 152 -11.46 0.63 6.11
N TYR A 153 -12.72 0.45 6.46
CA TYR A 153 -13.20 -0.48 7.46
C TYR A 153 -14.19 -1.48 6.85
N ILE A 154 -14.05 -2.75 7.23
CA ILE A 154 -14.83 -3.86 6.73
C ILE A 154 -15.63 -4.46 7.89
N GLU A 155 -16.95 -4.47 7.81
CA GLU A 155 -17.80 -5.22 8.74
C GLU A 155 -17.93 -6.66 8.24
N MET A 156 -17.36 -7.61 8.98
CA MET A 156 -17.43 -9.04 8.72
C MET A 156 -18.82 -9.57 9.00
N GLY A 157 -19.35 -10.36 8.06
CA GLY A 157 -20.64 -11.00 8.12
C GLY A 157 -20.58 -12.50 8.46
N LYS A 158 -21.38 -13.30 7.77
CA LYS A 158 -21.43 -14.76 7.97
C LYS A 158 -20.18 -15.44 7.44
N LYS A 159 -19.80 -16.52 8.11
CA LYS A 159 -18.71 -17.38 7.67
C LYS A 159 -19.12 -18.15 6.41
N CYS A 160 -18.26 -18.12 5.39
CA CYS A 160 -18.46 -18.84 4.12
C CYS A 160 -17.66 -20.15 4.06
N ASP A 161 -16.45 -20.14 4.61
CA ASP A 161 -15.53 -21.28 4.67
C ASP A 161 -14.52 -21.06 5.85
N PRO A 162 -13.51 -21.95 6.04
CA PRO A 162 -12.57 -21.81 7.15
C PRO A 162 -11.86 -20.47 7.23
N LEU A 163 -11.59 -19.81 6.09
CA LEU A 163 -10.77 -18.60 5.99
C LEU A 163 -11.56 -17.34 5.65
N THR A 164 -12.76 -17.45 5.02
CA THR A 164 -13.47 -16.29 4.49
C THR A 164 -14.85 -16.09 5.07
N PHE A 165 -15.23 -14.81 5.12
CA PHE A 165 -16.54 -14.35 5.62
C PHE A 165 -17.15 -13.38 4.60
N GLU A 166 -18.47 -13.28 4.56
CA GLU A 166 -19.16 -12.23 3.80
C GLU A 166 -18.73 -10.85 4.28
N VAL A 167 -18.64 -9.89 3.37
CA VAL A 167 -18.54 -8.48 3.72
C VAL A 167 -19.95 -7.92 3.86
N LYS A 168 -20.36 -7.57 5.07
CA LYS A 168 -21.65 -6.96 5.35
C LYS A 168 -21.68 -5.48 5.00
N ARG A 169 -20.55 -4.80 5.18
CA ARG A 169 -20.37 -3.39 4.86
C ARG A 169 -18.88 -3.06 4.67
N PHE A 170 -18.62 -2.21 3.70
CA PHE A 170 -17.32 -1.58 3.51
C PHE A 170 -17.50 -0.07 3.65
N VAL A 171 -16.60 0.62 4.36
CA VAL A 171 -16.64 2.07 4.59
C VAL A 171 -15.24 2.62 4.43
N GLU A 172 -15.00 3.39 3.38
CA GLU A 172 -13.69 4.01 3.12
C GLU A 172 -13.54 5.30 3.94
N LYS A 173 -12.44 5.42 4.68
CA LYS A 173 -12.01 6.60 5.44
C LYS A 173 -13.12 7.25 6.28
N PRO A 174 -13.64 6.54 7.29
CA PRO A 174 -14.68 7.09 8.16
C PRO A 174 -14.17 8.28 8.97
N ASN A 175 -15.08 9.09 9.49
CA ASN A 175 -14.71 10.10 10.48
C ASN A 175 -14.29 9.46 11.81
N LEU A 176 -13.60 10.22 12.68
CA LEU A 176 -13.03 9.72 13.94
C LEU A 176 -14.09 9.04 14.82
N LYS A 177 -15.28 9.62 14.96
CA LYS A 177 -16.37 9.06 15.78
C LYS A 177 -16.82 7.68 15.30
N LEU A 178 -16.86 7.47 13.99
CA LEU A 178 -17.17 6.16 13.41
C LEU A 178 -15.99 5.19 13.57
N ALA A 179 -14.77 5.63 13.37
CA ALA A 179 -13.56 4.82 13.57
C ALA A 179 -13.44 4.32 15.01
N GLU A 180 -13.72 5.17 16.01
CA GLU A 180 -13.78 4.78 17.43
C GLU A 180 -14.87 3.74 17.71
N LYS A 181 -16.05 3.88 17.08
CA LYS A 181 -17.13 2.90 17.19
C LYS A 181 -16.73 1.55 16.57
N TYR A 182 -16.06 1.58 15.42
CA TYR A 182 -15.61 0.36 14.73
C TYR A 182 -14.51 -0.36 15.51
N LEU A 183 -13.57 0.39 16.09
CA LEU A 183 -12.50 -0.16 16.93
C LEU A 183 -13.04 -1.02 18.11
N ARG A 184 -14.17 -0.60 18.69
CA ARG A 184 -14.81 -1.32 19.83
C ARG A 184 -15.60 -2.55 19.40
N ASN A 185 -15.84 -2.75 18.10
CA ASN A 185 -16.63 -3.86 17.59
C ASN A 185 -15.72 -4.94 16.99
N PRO A 186 -15.69 -6.17 17.54
CA PRO A 186 -14.80 -7.23 17.08
C PRO A 186 -15.09 -7.74 15.65
N HIS A 187 -16.20 -7.34 15.04
CA HIS A 187 -16.54 -7.68 13.67
C HIS A 187 -15.98 -6.70 12.63
N PHE A 188 -15.32 -5.62 13.05
CA PHE A 188 -14.69 -4.69 12.13
C PHE A 188 -13.22 -4.97 11.96
N PHE A 189 -12.76 -4.84 10.71
CA PHE A 189 -11.38 -4.98 10.28
C PHE A 189 -10.98 -3.78 9.44
N TRP A 190 -9.71 -3.40 9.46
CA TRP A 190 -9.16 -2.49 8.46
C TRP A 190 -9.07 -3.17 7.10
N ASN A 191 -9.36 -2.43 6.03
CA ASN A 191 -9.03 -2.83 4.67
C ASN A 191 -7.53 -2.67 4.44
N SER A 192 -6.86 -3.76 4.11
CA SER A 192 -5.42 -3.75 3.82
C SER A 192 -5.08 -3.19 2.44
N GLY A 193 -6.06 -2.98 1.56
CA GLY A 193 -5.82 -2.62 0.17
C GLY A 193 -5.24 -3.76 -0.68
N MET A 194 -5.26 -4.99 -0.16
CA MET A 194 -4.89 -6.19 -0.89
C MET A 194 -6.16 -6.94 -1.34
N PHE A 195 -6.13 -7.46 -2.56
CA PHE A 195 -7.31 -8.11 -3.17
C PHE A 195 -6.91 -9.38 -3.90
N LEU A 196 -7.78 -10.40 -3.81
CA LEU A 196 -7.65 -11.65 -4.57
C LEU A 196 -8.95 -11.88 -5.34
N PHE A 197 -8.86 -12.06 -6.65
CA PHE A 197 -10.01 -12.25 -7.53
C PHE A 197 -9.62 -13.03 -8.79
N THR A 198 -10.60 -13.40 -9.61
CA THR A 198 -10.36 -13.85 -10.98
C THR A 198 -10.62 -12.71 -11.97
N PRO A 199 -9.97 -12.68 -13.16
CA PRO A 199 -10.31 -11.71 -14.20
C PRO A 199 -11.81 -11.63 -14.46
N GLN A 200 -12.50 -12.77 -14.52
CA GLN A 200 -13.94 -12.82 -14.74
C GLN A 200 -14.69 -12.04 -13.65
N SER A 201 -14.47 -12.37 -12.36
CA SER A 201 -15.18 -11.69 -11.25
C SER A 201 -14.85 -10.20 -11.17
N PHE A 202 -13.61 -9.83 -11.50
CA PHE A 202 -13.19 -8.42 -11.53
C PHE A 202 -13.93 -7.63 -12.63
N TRP A 203 -13.99 -8.16 -13.86
CA TRP A 203 -14.68 -7.48 -14.96
C TRP A 203 -16.20 -7.40 -14.75
N GLU A 204 -16.81 -8.44 -14.18
CA GLU A 204 -18.23 -8.42 -13.81
C GLU A 204 -18.55 -7.30 -12.82
N GLN A 205 -17.74 -7.17 -11.76
CA GLN A 205 -17.91 -6.10 -10.75
C GLN A 205 -17.59 -4.71 -11.33
N LEU A 206 -16.56 -4.60 -12.15
CA LEU A 206 -16.20 -3.34 -12.80
C LEU A 206 -17.29 -2.87 -13.77
N GLN A 207 -17.85 -3.78 -14.59
CA GLN A 207 -18.96 -3.49 -15.50
C GLN A 207 -20.21 -3.03 -14.75
N LEU A 208 -20.51 -3.69 -13.62
CA LEU A 208 -21.70 -3.38 -12.81
C LEU A 208 -21.60 -2.03 -12.11
N HIS A 209 -20.45 -1.70 -11.54
CA HIS A 209 -20.29 -0.55 -10.63
C HIS A 209 -19.59 0.66 -11.26
N ALA A 210 -18.90 0.46 -12.39
CA ALA A 210 -18.21 1.50 -13.14
C ALA A 210 -18.26 1.23 -14.66
N PRO A 211 -19.44 1.37 -15.30
CA PRO A 211 -19.67 1.01 -16.71
C PRO A 211 -18.71 1.71 -17.70
N SER A 212 -18.24 2.92 -17.38
CA SER A 212 -17.26 3.64 -18.20
C SER A 212 -15.91 2.92 -18.30
N PHE A 213 -15.46 2.28 -17.21
CA PHE A 213 -14.30 1.41 -17.24
C PHE A 213 -14.58 0.15 -18.04
N GLY A 214 -15.70 -0.52 -17.77
CA GLY A 214 -16.09 -1.74 -18.47
C GLY A 214 -16.13 -1.54 -19.98
N ALA A 215 -16.72 -0.47 -20.46
CA ALA A 215 -16.80 -0.15 -21.89
C ALA A 215 -15.41 0.05 -22.52
N LEU A 216 -14.51 0.82 -21.88
CA LEU A 216 -13.17 1.05 -22.41
C LEU A 216 -12.34 -0.23 -22.45
N PHE A 217 -12.38 -1.05 -21.39
CA PHE A 217 -11.56 -2.28 -21.30
C PHE A 217 -12.10 -3.46 -22.12
N GLN A 218 -13.24 -3.32 -22.82
CA GLN A 218 -13.67 -4.23 -23.88
C GLN A 218 -12.86 -4.04 -25.18
N LEU A 219 -12.29 -2.86 -25.40
CA LEU A 219 -11.45 -2.54 -26.55
C LEU A 219 -10.11 -3.30 -26.48
N ASP A 220 -9.36 -3.30 -27.59
CA ASP A 220 -8.00 -3.83 -27.56
C ASP A 220 -7.06 -3.00 -26.70
N LEU A 221 -5.92 -3.59 -26.29
CA LEU A 221 -4.99 -2.94 -25.35
C LEU A 221 -4.42 -1.61 -25.91
N LYS A 222 -4.20 -1.52 -27.22
CA LYS A 222 -3.67 -0.31 -27.88
C LYS A 222 -4.67 0.83 -27.81
N GLU A 223 -5.96 0.53 -28.07
CA GLU A 223 -7.03 1.51 -27.91
C GLU A 223 -7.23 1.94 -26.45
N VAL A 224 -7.20 0.97 -25.50
CA VAL A 224 -7.24 1.27 -24.07
C VAL A 224 -6.12 2.25 -23.69
N MET A 225 -4.88 1.98 -24.11
CA MET A 225 -3.74 2.85 -23.81
C MET A 225 -3.92 4.26 -24.38
N SER A 226 -4.41 4.39 -25.60
CA SER A 226 -4.62 5.68 -26.27
C SER A 226 -5.74 6.53 -25.62
N ARG A 227 -6.76 5.87 -25.09
CA ARG A 227 -7.94 6.48 -24.48
C ARG A 227 -7.93 6.46 -22.95
N PHE A 228 -6.85 6.02 -22.34
CA PHE A 228 -6.72 5.88 -20.87
C PHE A 228 -7.05 7.19 -20.12
N GLY A 229 -6.79 8.33 -20.74
CA GLY A 229 -7.11 9.65 -20.22
C GLY A 229 -8.59 9.93 -19.99
N GLU A 230 -9.48 9.22 -20.68
CA GLU A 230 -10.94 9.37 -20.55
C GLU A 230 -11.47 8.75 -19.24
N LEU A 231 -10.70 7.86 -18.60
CA LEU A 231 -11.12 7.24 -17.35
C LEU A 231 -11.21 8.26 -16.21
N PRO A 232 -12.22 8.13 -15.34
CA PRO A 232 -12.27 8.89 -14.10
C PRO A 232 -11.14 8.47 -13.15
N GLU A 233 -10.66 9.41 -12.33
CA GLU A 233 -9.68 9.13 -11.28
C GLU A 233 -10.37 8.55 -10.03
N LEU A 234 -10.46 7.22 -9.95
CA LEU A 234 -11.13 6.50 -8.87
C LEU A 234 -10.26 5.38 -8.30
N SER A 235 -10.26 5.23 -6.97
CA SER A 235 -9.71 4.03 -6.35
C SER A 235 -10.65 2.84 -6.52
N ILE A 236 -10.12 1.63 -6.47
CA ILE A 236 -10.92 0.40 -6.49
C ILE A 236 -11.89 0.36 -5.31
N ASP A 237 -11.51 0.95 -4.17
CA ASP A 237 -12.34 1.02 -2.96
C ASP A 237 -13.66 1.75 -3.23
N TYR A 238 -13.61 2.96 -3.79
CA TYR A 238 -14.80 3.72 -4.19
C TYR A 238 -15.47 3.18 -5.45
N CYS A 239 -14.69 2.59 -6.35
CA CYS A 239 -15.19 2.10 -7.63
C CYS A 239 -16.04 0.84 -7.46
N ILE A 240 -15.56 -0.12 -6.66
CA ILE A 240 -16.15 -1.45 -6.50
C ILE A 240 -16.46 -1.75 -5.03
N MET A 241 -15.46 -1.63 -4.12
CA MET A 241 -15.55 -2.24 -2.78
C MET A 241 -16.68 -1.67 -1.91
N GLU A 242 -16.95 -0.36 -1.97
CA GLU A 242 -18.07 0.24 -1.24
C GLU A 242 -19.46 -0.10 -1.82
N LYS A 243 -19.51 -0.49 -3.10
CA LYS A 243 -20.79 -0.69 -3.83
C LYS A 243 -21.18 -2.16 -3.96
N SER A 244 -20.19 -3.04 -4.04
CA SER A 244 -20.40 -4.46 -4.29
C SER A 244 -20.99 -5.16 -3.06
N LYS A 245 -21.92 -6.10 -3.32
CA LYS A 245 -22.45 -7.04 -2.33
C LYS A 245 -21.79 -8.43 -2.43
N ASP A 246 -20.93 -8.62 -3.42
CA ASP A 246 -20.26 -9.88 -3.73
C ASP A 246 -18.79 -9.88 -3.30
N LEU A 247 -18.55 -9.43 -2.05
CA LEU A 247 -17.23 -9.38 -1.44
C LEU A 247 -17.11 -10.41 -0.32
N LEU A 248 -15.89 -10.95 -0.20
CA LEU A 248 -15.48 -11.75 0.95
C LEU A 248 -14.32 -11.04 1.66
N VAL A 249 -14.22 -11.25 2.96
CA VAL A 249 -13.04 -10.83 3.75
C VAL A 249 -12.34 -12.05 4.33
N CYS A 250 -11.02 -12.09 4.19
CA CYS A 250 -10.13 -13.02 4.87
C CYS A 250 -9.41 -12.28 6.02
N PRO A 251 -9.80 -12.48 7.28
CA PRO A 251 -9.11 -11.89 8.42
C PRO A 251 -7.70 -12.48 8.57
N LEU A 252 -6.69 -11.60 8.72
CA LEU A 252 -5.31 -12.00 8.96
C LEU A 252 -4.85 -11.58 10.37
N ALA A 253 -4.18 -12.51 11.06
CA ALA A 253 -3.57 -12.27 12.36
C ALA A 253 -2.10 -11.83 12.19
N ILE A 254 -1.89 -10.69 11.55
CA ILE A 254 -0.58 -10.12 11.24
C ILE A 254 -0.46 -8.69 11.77
N THR A 255 0.77 -8.24 11.96
CA THR A 255 1.10 -6.82 12.03
C THR A 255 1.16 -6.28 10.62
N TRP A 256 0.35 -5.26 10.34
CA TRP A 256 0.27 -4.62 9.05
C TRP A 256 0.29 -3.10 9.19
N SER A 257 0.97 -2.44 8.28
CA SER A 257 0.96 -0.99 8.19
C SER A 257 1.10 -0.54 6.74
N ASP A 258 0.35 0.51 6.38
CA ASP A 258 0.57 1.22 5.13
C ASP A 258 1.80 2.14 5.17
N VAL A 259 2.51 2.24 6.31
CA VAL A 259 3.67 3.13 6.52
C VAL A 259 3.35 4.56 6.05
N GLY A 260 2.16 5.06 6.38
CA GLY A 260 1.59 6.29 5.83
C GLY A 260 2.18 7.59 6.41
N CYS A 261 2.84 7.54 7.56
CA CYS A 261 3.45 8.68 8.26
C CYS A 261 4.55 8.20 9.22
N TRP A 262 5.31 9.12 9.80
CA TRP A 262 6.41 8.80 10.71
C TRP A 262 5.96 8.07 11.99
N ASP A 263 4.77 8.37 12.51
CA ASP A 263 4.19 7.62 13.63
C ASP A 263 3.99 6.14 13.25
N SER A 264 3.49 5.86 12.05
CA SER A 264 3.33 4.49 11.55
C SER A 264 4.67 3.77 11.36
N VAL A 265 5.72 4.49 10.95
CA VAL A 265 7.09 3.94 10.88
C VAL A 265 7.58 3.55 12.28
N TYR A 266 7.43 4.45 13.27
CA TYR A 266 7.77 4.15 14.66
C TYR A 266 7.00 2.94 15.19
N ASP A 267 5.69 2.86 14.93
CA ASP A 267 4.83 1.78 15.45
C ASP A 267 5.31 0.39 15.03
N VAL A 268 5.78 0.23 13.78
CA VAL A 268 6.10 -1.08 13.18
C VAL A 268 7.57 -1.50 13.28
N LEU A 269 8.51 -0.56 13.45
CA LEU A 269 9.91 -0.90 13.55
C LEU A 269 10.28 -1.39 14.95
N GLN A 270 11.31 -2.24 15.01
CA GLN A 270 11.84 -2.77 16.26
C GLN A 270 12.39 -1.65 17.14
N LYS A 271 12.04 -1.67 18.42
CA LYS A 271 12.44 -0.70 19.43
C LYS A 271 13.52 -1.26 20.34
N ASP A 272 14.43 -0.41 20.79
CA ASP A 272 15.38 -0.75 21.85
C ASP A 272 14.72 -0.75 23.25
N GLU A 273 15.52 -0.96 24.29
CA GLU A 273 15.08 -1.04 25.70
C GLU A 273 14.41 0.27 26.17
N ASP A 274 14.87 1.41 25.65
CA ASP A 274 14.31 2.75 25.92
C ASP A 274 13.11 3.06 25.00
N ARG A 275 12.63 2.07 24.24
CA ARG A 275 11.55 2.20 23.27
C ARG A 275 11.87 3.17 22.12
N ASN A 276 13.15 3.39 21.82
CA ASN A 276 13.55 4.16 20.65
C ASN A 276 13.72 3.26 19.43
N VAL A 277 13.45 3.85 18.25
CA VAL A 277 13.89 3.34 16.95
C VAL A 277 15.06 4.18 16.49
N LYS A 278 16.23 3.58 16.34
CA LYS A 278 17.47 4.26 15.92
C LYS A 278 17.94 3.69 14.58
N ILE A 279 18.12 4.55 13.57
CA ILE A 279 18.60 4.19 12.24
C ILE A 279 19.75 5.13 11.87
N GLY A 280 20.88 4.58 11.42
CA GLY A 280 22.08 5.36 11.09
C GLY A 280 22.96 5.64 12.30
N ASP A 281 23.79 6.69 12.23
CA ASP A 281 24.70 7.08 13.32
C ASP A 281 23.97 7.93 14.36
N VAL A 282 23.46 7.27 15.41
CA VAL A 282 22.62 7.88 16.45
C VAL A 282 23.20 7.63 17.85
N LEU A 283 23.42 8.70 18.62
CA LEU A 283 23.76 8.65 20.04
C LEU A 283 22.61 9.25 20.87
N ALA A 284 21.95 8.43 21.67
CA ALA A 284 20.82 8.84 22.51
C ALA A 284 21.16 8.63 23.99
N ILE A 285 21.09 9.68 24.80
CA ILE A 285 21.29 9.67 26.25
C ILE A 285 19.99 10.16 26.90
N ASP A 286 19.45 9.40 27.85
CA ASP A 286 18.21 9.73 28.56
C ASP A 286 17.06 10.10 27.57
N THR A 287 17.02 9.44 26.42
CA THR A 287 16.03 9.66 25.37
C THR A 287 15.16 8.42 25.23
N THR A 288 13.83 8.61 25.23
CA THR A 288 12.86 7.51 25.26
C THR A 288 11.76 7.69 24.20
N ASN A 289 11.06 6.59 23.85
CA ASN A 289 9.87 6.59 23.00
C ASN A 289 10.01 7.30 21.64
N SER A 290 11.19 7.43 21.08
CA SER A 290 11.48 8.32 19.96
C SER A 290 11.92 7.55 18.71
N LEU A 291 11.59 8.08 17.51
CA LEU A 291 12.16 7.68 16.24
C LEU A 291 13.28 8.63 15.87
N ILE A 292 14.49 8.12 15.69
CA ILE A 292 15.66 8.92 15.34
C ILE A 292 16.33 8.28 14.11
N ILE A 293 16.30 8.98 13.00
CA ILE A 293 16.92 8.57 11.74
C ILE A 293 18.03 9.57 11.42
N GLY A 294 19.28 9.11 11.50
CA GLY A 294 20.46 9.83 11.07
C GLY A 294 20.83 9.48 9.63
N GLY A 295 21.25 10.47 8.87
CA GLY A 295 21.79 10.31 7.54
C GLY A 295 23.33 10.18 7.57
N LYS A 296 24.06 11.19 7.04
CA LYS A 296 25.52 11.21 7.03
C LYS A 296 26.15 11.83 8.29
N ARG A 297 25.38 12.63 9.01
CA ARG A 297 25.82 13.27 10.24
C ARG A 297 25.37 12.47 11.43
N ILE A 298 26.19 12.46 12.49
CA ILE A 298 25.75 11.92 13.78
C ILE A 298 24.58 12.73 14.31
N VAL A 299 23.54 12.05 14.74
CA VAL A 299 22.39 12.67 15.44
C VAL A 299 22.48 12.31 16.91
N SER A 300 22.69 13.32 17.76
CA SER A 300 22.78 13.13 19.21
C SER A 300 21.60 13.75 19.91
N THR A 301 21.02 13.03 20.87
CA THR A 301 19.88 13.47 21.68
C THR A 301 20.15 13.25 23.16
N ILE A 302 19.70 14.16 24.00
CA ILE A 302 19.87 14.11 25.46
C ILE A 302 18.56 14.55 26.14
N GLY A 303 18.01 13.70 27.02
CA GLY A 303 16.87 14.02 27.87
C GLY A 303 15.57 14.31 27.10
N LEU A 304 15.33 13.61 25.96
CA LEU A 304 14.16 13.81 25.13
C LEU A 304 13.17 12.63 25.21
N ASP A 305 11.91 12.91 24.96
CA ASP A 305 10.84 11.91 24.97
C ASP A 305 9.80 12.21 23.88
N ASP A 306 9.21 11.15 23.31
CA ASP A 306 8.11 11.24 22.32
C ASP A 306 8.42 12.08 21.07
N LEU A 307 9.62 11.96 20.49
CA LEU A 307 10.02 12.71 19.30
C LEU A 307 10.18 11.84 18.06
N LEU A 308 9.99 12.50 16.92
CA LEU A 308 10.32 12.02 15.58
C LEU A 308 11.42 12.94 15.02
N ILE A 309 12.61 12.40 14.84
CA ILE A 309 13.77 13.13 14.32
C ILE A 309 14.26 12.41 13.07
N VAL A 310 14.25 13.11 11.94
CA VAL A 310 14.67 12.54 10.65
C VAL A 310 15.63 13.50 9.96
N GLU A 311 16.87 13.08 9.82
CA GLU A 311 17.95 13.83 9.17
C GLU A 311 18.21 13.28 7.78
N THR A 312 18.42 14.18 6.83
CA THR A 312 18.89 13.93 5.47
C THR A 312 19.92 14.99 5.07
N ASP A 313 20.58 14.81 3.93
CA ASP A 313 21.51 15.82 3.41
C ASP A 313 20.87 17.20 3.18
N GLU A 314 19.54 17.24 2.95
CA GLU A 314 18.84 18.47 2.54
C GLU A 314 18.03 19.11 3.67
N ALA A 315 17.56 18.33 4.64
CA ALA A 315 16.67 18.83 5.68
C ALA A 315 16.71 17.97 6.95
N ILE A 316 16.32 18.57 8.06
CA ILE A 316 16.04 17.91 9.33
C ILE A 316 14.59 18.17 9.68
N LEU A 317 13.83 17.10 9.90
CA LEU A 317 12.49 17.15 10.48
C LEU A 317 12.59 16.80 11.97
N ILE A 318 12.06 17.67 12.83
CA ILE A 318 11.82 17.37 14.25
C ILE A 318 10.35 17.62 14.52
N SER A 319 9.67 16.60 15.03
CA SER A 319 8.24 16.66 15.35
C SER A 319 7.97 15.93 16.67
N LYS A 320 6.93 16.32 17.37
CA LYS A 320 6.38 15.49 18.43
C LYS A 320 5.70 14.27 17.83
N LYS A 321 5.83 13.12 18.45
CA LYS A 321 5.09 11.92 18.09
C LYS A 321 3.58 12.17 18.20
N GLY A 322 2.78 11.63 17.27
CA GLY A 322 1.36 11.95 17.14
C GLY A 322 1.04 13.12 16.19
N GLU A 323 2.05 13.91 15.79
CA GLU A 323 1.85 15.10 14.94
C GLU A 323 2.31 14.90 13.48
N SER A 324 2.81 13.71 13.10
CA SER A 324 3.45 13.49 11.81
C SER A 324 2.52 13.63 10.60
N GLN A 325 1.21 13.53 10.78
CA GLN A 325 0.23 13.83 9.71
C GLN A 325 0.31 15.29 9.23
N ARG A 326 0.81 16.22 10.06
CA ARG A 326 0.98 17.64 9.74
C ARG A 326 2.16 17.92 8.78
N VAL A 327 2.99 16.92 8.50
CA VAL A 327 4.05 17.02 7.46
C VAL A 327 3.47 17.48 6.12
N LYS A 328 2.22 17.10 5.80
CA LYS A 328 1.54 17.58 4.58
C LYS A 328 1.36 19.11 4.56
N ALA A 329 0.99 19.70 5.69
CA ALA A 329 0.85 21.17 5.80
C ALA A 329 2.22 21.86 5.74
N LEU A 330 3.24 21.31 6.42
CA LEU A 330 4.61 21.80 6.33
C LEU A 330 5.13 21.83 4.87
N LEU A 331 4.88 20.78 4.10
CA LEU A 331 5.27 20.72 2.69
C LEU A 331 4.56 21.80 1.85
N GLN A 332 3.31 22.13 2.15
CA GLN A 332 2.61 23.22 1.47
C GLN A 332 3.27 24.56 1.77
N GLU A 333 3.58 24.85 3.03
CA GLU A 333 4.27 26.07 3.44
C GLU A 333 5.67 26.21 2.79
N LEU A 334 6.43 25.10 2.72
CA LEU A 334 7.74 25.08 2.04
C LEU A 334 7.62 25.42 0.54
N ARG A 335 6.58 24.91 -0.15
CA ARG A 335 6.31 25.21 -1.55
C ARG A 335 5.93 26.68 -1.75
N ASP A 336 5.12 27.22 -0.88
CA ASP A 336 4.66 28.61 -0.96
C ASP A 336 5.82 29.58 -0.67
N ARG A 337 6.68 29.26 0.29
CA ARG A 337 7.91 29.98 0.57
C ARG A 337 8.87 29.97 -0.64
N ALA A 338 9.05 28.84 -1.30
CA ALA A 338 9.89 28.73 -2.49
C ALA A 338 9.38 29.56 -3.68
N LYS A 339 8.05 29.75 -3.79
CA LYS A 339 7.44 30.61 -4.81
C LYS A 339 7.60 32.10 -4.50
N SER A 340 7.63 32.49 -3.22
CA SER A 340 7.77 33.89 -2.80
C SER A 340 9.19 34.44 -2.89
N VAL A 341 10.19 33.57 -3.07
CA VAL A 341 11.63 33.95 -3.20
C VAL A 341 12.04 34.04 -4.68
N ARG A 342 11.13 33.67 -5.60
CA ARG A 342 11.31 33.85 -7.06
C ARG A 342 10.53 35.07 -7.55
#